data_e8df1565901a5beb08c5d6037172bc56
#
_entry.id   e8df1565901a5beb08c5d6037172bc56
#
_cell.length_a   1.000
_cell.length_b   1.000
_cell.length_c   1.000
_cell.angle_alpha   90.00
_cell.angle_beta   90.00
_cell.angle_gamma   90.00
#
_symmetry.space_group_name_H-M   'P 1'
#
loop_
_entity.id
_entity.type
_entity.pdbx_description
1 polymer ?
#
loop_
_entity_poly.entity_id
_entity_poly.type
_entity_poly.pdbx_seq_one_letter_code
_entity_poly.pdbx_strand_id
1 'polypeptide(L)'
;MPIYFEMLDNKSGNSSTQDRSDLLKKCITLLGNDRIDCIIGDREFIGKYFYKFLFNNDLDFFIRIKKNQILLVNGTELTVERLLGERKKCLLDNVGVSGFFLSIAVQRIKDKNGNPDFLMVLTNTFAHKALAMYRYRWSIEVFFQSIKGRGFNLEESHLRNIDKVKNLFAFVCIAFALCLSTGMEYHKKVQKIPVKNHTYKAKSFFRKGLDIIRDILRTDNQQSLYELDNWVWKLIRLVRVNLARYQYFIKIIG
;
A
#
# COMPACT_ATOMS: atom_id res chain seq x y z
N MET A 1 3.24 2.22 -6.42
CA MET A 1 4.45 1.63 -7.04
C MET A 1 5.35 1.12 -5.92
N PRO A 2 5.91 -0.08 -5.97
CA PRO A 2 6.88 -0.54 -4.99
C PRO A 2 8.16 0.31 -5.07
N ILE A 3 8.66 0.75 -3.91
CA ILE A 3 9.86 1.59 -3.81
C ILE A 3 11.00 0.82 -3.17
N TYR A 4 10.68 0.06 -2.13
CA TYR A 4 11.62 -0.74 -1.36
C TYR A 4 10.94 -2.01 -0.86
N PHE A 5 11.68 -3.09 -0.75
CA PHE A 5 11.20 -4.36 -0.17
C PHE A 5 12.35 -5.12 0.47
N GLU A 6 12.03 -5.96 1.43
CA GLU A 6 12.92 -6.96 2.00
C GLU A 6 12.24 -8.32 2.01
N MET A 7 13.01 -9.36 1.76
CA MET A 7 12.56 -10.74 1.94
C MET A 7 13.00 -11.19 3.32
N LEU A 8 12.05 -11.61 4.12
CA LEU A 8 12.32 -12.16 5.44
C LEU A 8 12.36 -13.68 5.34
N ASP A 9 13.44 -14.27 5.80
CA ASP A 9 13.58 -15.73 5.93
C ASP A 9 13.07 -16.15 7.32
N ASN A 10 11.77 -15.97 7.57
CA ASN A 10 11.15 -16.42 8.79
C ASN A 10 10.07 -17.46 8.53
N LYS A 11 10.07 -18.53 9.33
CA LYS A 11 9.12 -19.65 9.22
C LYS A 11 7.67 -19.25 9.58
N SER A 12 7.47 -18.17 10.32
CA SER A 12 6.15 -17.73 10.82
C SER A 12 5.35 -16.93 9.78
N GLY A 13 6.01 -16.43 8.71
CA GLY A 13 5.37 -15.59 7.71
C GLY A 13 5.03 -14.17 8.19
N ASN A 14 5.26 -13.82 9.46
CA ASN A 14 4.98 -12.50 10.04
C ASN A 14 6.27 -11.74 10.33
N SER A 15 6.30 -10.44 10.03
CA SER A 15 7.42 -9.57 10.38
C SER A 15 7.40 -9.22 11.87
N SER A 16 8.58 -9.08 12.49
CA SER A 16 8.73 -8.56 13.85
C SER A 16 8.62 -7.03 13.86
N THR A 17 8.46 -6.43 15.05
CA THR A 17 8.53 -4.97 15.20
C THR A 17 9.89 -4.41 14.77
N GLN A 18 10.97 -5.17 15.02
CA GLN A 18 12.32 -4.79 14.63
C GLN A 18 12.46 -4.77 13.10
N ASP A 19 12.01 -5.82 12.39
CA ASP A 19 12.06 -5.89 10.92
C ASP A 19 11.34 -4.70 10.29
N ARG A 20 10.16 -4.35 10.82
CA ARG A 20 9.36 -3.20 10.35
C ARG A 20 10.07 -1.88 10.56
N SER A 21 10.67 -1.70 11.75
CA SER A 21 11.41 -0.49 12.08
C SER A 21 12.67 -0.34 11.22
N ASP A 22 13.38 -1.44 10.96
CA ASP A 22 14.59 -1.44 10.15
C ASP A 22 14.28 -1.19 8.67
N LEU A 23 13.19 -1.77 8.16
CA LEU A 23 12.68 -1.44 6.81
C LEU A 23 12.39 0.05 6.68
N LEU A 24 11.69 0.64 7.66
CA LEU A 24 11.36 2.07 7.64
C LEU A 24 12.60 2.96 7.77
N LYS A 25 13.58 2.61 8.61
CA LYS A 25 14.86 3.34 8.68
C LYS A 25 15.54 3.39 7.31
N LYS A 26 15.57 2.27 6.60
CA LYS A 26 16.13 2.21 5.23
C LYS A 26 15.34 3.07 4.26
N CYS A 27 14.01 3.07 4.36
CA CYS A 27 13.16 3.96 3.56
C CYS A 27 13.44 5.44 3.87
N ILE A 28 13.57 5.81 5.15
CA ILE A 28 13.91 7.18 5.59
C ILE A 28 15.29 7.58 5.04
N THR A 29 16.27 6.70 5.14
CA THR A 29 17.62 6.95 4.59
C THR A 29 17.60 7.15 3.07
N LEU A 30 16.77 6.37 2.36
CA LEU A 30 16.67 6.42 0.90
C LEU A 30 15.93 7.66 0.39
N LEU A 31 14.84 8.03 1.05
CA LEU A 31 13.91 9.05 0.57
C LEU A 31 14.11 10.41 1.23
N GLY A 32 14.59 10.44 2.47
CA GLY A 32 14.49 11.58 3.37
C GLY A 32 13.17 11.57 4.14
N ASN A 33 13.22 11.93 5.42
CA ASN A 33 12.03 11.94 6.29
C ASN A 33 10.98 12.96 5.84
N ASP A 34 11.42 14.10 5.39
CA ASP A 34 10.62 15.22 4.87
C ASP A 34 9.76 14.88 3.65
N ARG A 35 10.08 13.79 2.96
CA ARG A 35 9.33 13.29 1.79
C ARG A 35 8.34 12.19 2.12
N ILE A 36 8.32 11.70 3.35
CA ILE A 36 7.38 10.69 3.79
C ILE A 36 6.16 11.40 4.38
N ASP A 37 5.05 11.43 3.65
CA ASP A 37 3.83 12.08 4.06
C ASP A 37 3.13 11.31 5.20
N CYS A 38 3.03 9.99 5.08
CA CYS A 38 2.53 9.13 6.15
C CYS A 38 2.83 7.65 5.93
N ILE A 39 2.69 6.88 7.00
CA ILE A 39 2.76 5.42 7.02
C ILE A 39 1.34 4.85 7.06
N ILE A 40 1.03 3.92 6.15
CA ILE A 40 -0.25 3.22 6.15
C ILE A 40 0.00 1.73 6.37
N GLY A 41 -0.53 1.20 7.47
CA GLY A 41 -0.30 -0.19 7.89
C GLY A 41 -1.57 -0.98 8.14
N ASP A 42 -1.46 -2.31 8.03
CA ASP A 42 -2.54 -3.23 8.41
C ASP A 42 -2.44 -3.62 9.91
N ARG A 43 -3.31 -4.52 10.34
CA ARG A 43 -3.48 -4.98 11.75
C ARG A 43 -2.21 -5.58 12.37
N GLU A 44 -1.20 -5.90 11.59
CA GLU A 44 0.07 -6.43 12.07
C GLU A 44 1.02 -5.33 12.58
N PHE A 45 0.81 -4.09 12.16
CA PHE A 45 1.66 -2.94 12.47
C PHE A 45 1.25 -2.22 13.77
N ILE A 46 0.67 -2.95 14.71
CA ILE A 46 0.26 -2.44 16.02
C ILE A 46 1.29 -2.80 17.09
N GLY A 47 1.43 -1.93 18.08
CA GLY A 47 2.23 -2.19 19.27
C GLY A 47 2.99 -0.99 19.79
N LYS A 48 3.20 -0.95 21.12
CA LYS A 48 3.82 0.17 21.82
C LYS A 48 5.18 0.58 21.23
N TYR A 49 6.03 -0.40 20.93
CA TYR A 49 7.38 -0.12 20.41
C TYR A 49 7.35 0.43 18.99
N PHE A 50 6.43 -0.04 18.16
CA PHE A 50 6.28 0.47 16.80
C PHE A 50 5.72 1.89 16.80
N TYR A 51 4.72 2.19 17.63
CA TYR A 51 4.21 3.57 17.78
C TYR A 51 5.31 4.51 18.29
N LYS A 52 6.08 4.09 19.31
CA LYS A 52 7.22 4.86 19.80
C LYS A 52 8.25 5.15 18.69
N PHE A 53 8.52 4.17 17.82
CA PHE A 53 9.40 4.36 16.68
C PHE A 53 8.86 5.41 15.71
N LEU A 54 7.57 5.36 15.36
CA LEU A 54 6.93 6.32 14.46
C LEU A 54 6.96 7.74 15.03
N PHE A 55 6.65 7.90 16.31
CA PHE A 55 6.74 9.19 17.02
C PHE A 55 8.17 9.73 17.07
N ASN A 56 9.14 8.90 17.38
CA ASN A 56 10.55 9.33 17.47
C ASN A 56 11.14 9.75 16.12
N ASN A 57 10.52 9.35 15.01
CA ASN A 57 10.92 9.75 13.66
C ASN A 57 9.97 10.77 13.04
N ASP A 58 9.06 11.35 13.82
CA ASP A 58 8.10 12.37 13.37
C ASP A 58 7.29 11.93 12.14
N LEU A 59 6.83 10.67 12.15
CA LEU A 59 6.09 10.06 11.06
C LEU A 59 4.60 10.01 11.37
N ASP A 60 3.80 10.60 10.50
CA ASP A 60 2.35 10.42 10.53
C ASP A 60 1.98 8.99 10.13
N PHE A 61 0.94 8.44 10.73
CA PHE A 61 0.51 7.09 10.41
C PHE A 61 -1.01 6.88 10.43
N PHE A 62 -1.46 5.89 9.67
CA PHE A 62 -2.84 5.41 9.60
C PHE A 62 -2.83 3.88 9.62
N ILE A 63 -3.06 3.28 10.78
CA ILE A 63 -2.90 1.84 11.01
C ILE A 63 -4.23 1.23 11.39
N ARG A 64 -4.64 0.17 10.69
CA ARG A 64 -5.81 -0.62 11.08
C ARG A 64 -5.49 -1.39 12.36
N ILE A 65 -6.44 -1.40 13.31
CA ILE A 65 -6.32 -2.15 14.56
C ILE A 65 -7.32 -3.31 14.63
N LYS A 66 -7.10 -4.22 15.60
CA LYS A 66 -7.96 -5.38 15.83
C LYS A 66 -9.20 -4.95 16.62
N LYS A 67 -10.33 -5.64 16.43
CA LYS A 67 -11.60 -5.35 17.12
C LYS A 67 -11.55 -5.52 18.65
N ASN A 68 -10.66 -6.35 19.13
CA ASN A 68 -10.45 -6.59 20.56
C ASN A 68 -9.49 -5.60 21.23
N GLN A 69 -9.08 -4.55 20.53
CA GLN A 69 -8.25 -3.48 21.12
C GLN A 69 -9.05 -2.72 22.16
N ILE A 70 -8.50 -2.62 23.38
CA ILE A 70 -9.05 -1.79 24.44
C ILE A 70 -8.61 -0.34 24.21
N LEU A 71 -9.56 0.57 24.35
CA LEU A 71 -9.42 2.00 24.17
C LEU A 71 -9.70 2.70 25.50
N LEU A 72 -8.85 3.61 25.90
CA LEU A 72 -9.08 4.46 27.07
C LEU A 72 -9.70 5.79 26.61
N VAL A 73 -10.98 5.98 26.91
CA VAL A 73 -11.74 7.19 26.51
C VAL A 73 -12.24 7.88 27.77
N ASN A 74 -11.80 9.08 28.03
CA ASN A 74 -12.13 9.86 29.23
C ASN A 74 -11.92 9.08 30.56
N GLY A 75 -10.81 8.34 30.64
CA GLY A 75 -10.48 7.53 31.81
C GLY A 75 -11.20 6.18 31.91
N THR A 76 -12.09 5.85 30.97
CA THR A 76 -12.84 4.59 30.94
C THR A 76 -12.33 3.68 29.84
N GLU A 77 -12.08 2.40 30.18
CA GLU A 77 -11.74 1.37 29.20
C GLU A 77 -12.98 0.92 28.43
N LEU A 78 -12.95 1.03 27.13
CA LEU A 78 -14.05 0.68 26.24
C LEU A 78 -13.57 -0.26 25.12
N THR A 79 -14.44 -1.19 24.73
CA THR A 79 -14.30 -1.91 23.47
C THR A 79 -14.83 -1.05 22.32
N VAL A 80 -14.40 -1.37 21.10
CA VAL A 80 -14.87 -0.68 19.90
C VAL A 80 -16.40 -0.77 19.72
N GLU A 81 -16.98 -1.90 20.07
CA GLU A 81 -18.44 -2.10 20.01
C GLU A 81 -19.19 -1.15 20.93
N ARG A 82 -18.74 -1.02 22.18
CA ARG A 82 -19.30 -0.06 23.15
C ARG A 82 -19.09 1.38 22.69
N LEU A 83 -17.91 1.70 22.17
CA LEU A 83 -17.59 3.02 21.65
C LEU A 83 -18.52 3.43 20.50
N LEU A 84 -18.78 2.51 19.57
CA LEU A 84 -19.59 2.80 18.39
C LEU A 84 -21.10 2.82 18.73
N GLY A 85 -21.58 1.95 19.66
CA GLY A 85 -22.99 1.77 19.95
C GLY A 85 -23.77 1.47 18.67
N GLU A 86 -24.91 2.12 18.44
CA GLU A 86 -25.72 1.96 17.22
C GLU A 86 -25.25 2.79 16.03
N ARG A 87 -24.29 3.67 16.21
CA ARG A 87 -23.79 4.58 15.16
C ARG A 87 -23.12 3.81 14.02
N LYS A 88 -23.26 4.30 12.80
CA LYS A 88 -22.56 3.75 11.62
C LYS A 88 -21.08 4.09 11.61
N LYS A 89 -20.71 5.23 12.21
CA LYS A 89 -19.34 5.76 12.23
C LYS A 89 -19.12 6.54 13.53
N CYS A 90 -17.89 6.45 14.05
CA CYS A 90 -17.43 7.23 15.18
C CYS A 90 -16.03 7.77 14.88
N LEU A 91 -15.77 9.02 15.24
CA LEU A 91 -14.49 9.69 15.13
C LEU A 91 -14.16 10.29 16.49
N LEU A 92 -13.03 9.91 17.06
CA LEU A 92 -12.58 10.43 18.34
C LEU A 92 -11.10 10.79 18.26
N ASP A 93 -10.77 11.94 18.77
CA ASP A 93 -9.41 12.36 19.03
C ASP A 93 -9.08 12.14 20.50
N ASN A 94 -7.79 12.03 20.84
CA ASN A 94 -7.30 11.88 22.21
C ASN A 94 -7.76 10.60 22.92
N VAL A 95 -7.66 9.46 22.25
CA VAL A 95 -7.96 8.13 22.80
C VAL A 95 -6.68 7.46 23.27
N GLY A 96 -6.66 6.93 24.49
CA GLY A 96 -5.52 6.20 25.03
C GLY A 96 -5.43 4.79 24.44
N VAL A 97 -4.30 4.48 23.79
CA VAL A 97 -4.01 3.16 23.22
C VAL A 97 -2.55 2.81 23.47
N SER A 98 -2.29 1.69 24.15
CA SER A 98 -0.93 1.19 24.39
C SER A 98 0.02 2.23 25.04
N GLY A 99 -0.52 3.18 25.82
CA GLY A 99 0.25 4.22 26.50
C GLY A 99 0.49 5.49 25.65
N PHE A 100 -0.19 5.64 24.52
CA PHE A 100 -0.20 6.84 23.69
C PHE A 100 -1.60 7.43 23.60
N PHE A 101 -1.69 8.73 23.44
CA PHE A 101 -2.94 9.41 23.08
C PHE A 101 -2.99 9.60 21.56
N LEU A 102 -3.95 8.96 20.94
CA LEU A 102 -4.10 8.86 19.49
C LEU A 102 -5.52 9.22 19.06
N SER A 103 -5.73 9.40 17.79
CA SER A 103 -7.05 9.57 17.20
C SER A 103 -7.52 8.27 16.56
N ILE A 104 -8.82 8.00 16.62
CA ILE A 104 -9.42 6.79 16.05
C ILE A 104 -10.63 7.10 15.19
N ALA A 105 -10.72 6.45 14.04
CA ALA A 105 -11.93 6.39 13.23
C ALA A 105 -12.45 4.96 13.17
N VAL A 106 -13.71 4.77 13.52
CA VAL A 106 -14.40 3.48 13.50
C VAL A 106 -15.58 3.56 12.54
N GLN A 107 -15.73 2.55 11.69
CA GLN A 107 -16.86 2.42 10.76
C GLN A 107 -17.36 0.98 10.74
N ARG A 108 -18.69 0.78 10.79
CA ARG A 108 -19.30 -0.52 10.52
C ARG A 108 -19.14 -0.86 9.05
N ILE A 109 -18.67 -2.07 8.80
CA ILE A 109 -18.53 -2.63 7.44
C ILE A 109 -19.16 -4.03 7.42
N LYS A 110 -19.20 -4.65 6.26
CA LYS A 110 -19.45 -6.08 6.13
C LYS A 110 -18.17 -6.78 5.73
N ASP A 111 -17.94 -7.97 6.27
CA ASP A 111 -16.85 -8.84 5.84
C ASP A 111 -17.13 -9.45 4.44
N LYS A 112 -16.23 -10.31 3.95
CA LYS A 112 -16.38 -10.99 2.66
C LYS A 112 -17.60 -11.91 2.58
N ASN A 113 -18.10 -12.36 3.72
CA ASN A 113 -19.27 -13.25 3.85
C ASN A 113 -20.56 -12.47 4.12
N GLY A 114 -20.49 -11.14 4.18
CA GLY A 114 -21.63 -10.27 4.48
C GLY A 114 -21.90 -10.06 5.98
N ASN A 115 -21.10 -10.66 6.87
CA ASN A 115 -21.27 -10.50 8.31
C ASN A 115 -20.85 -9.12 8.79
N PRO A 116 -21.43 -8.59 9.88
CA PRO A 116 -21.00 -7.34 10.49
C PRO A 116 -19.53 -7.40 10.93
N ASP A 117 -18.74 -6.42 10.52
CA ASP A 117 -17.35 -6.21 10.94
C ASP A 117 -17.09 -4.71 11.13
N PHE A 118 -15.89 -4.37 11.63
CA PHE A 118 -15.48 -3.00 11.88
C PHE A 118 -14.19 -2.67 11.13
N LEU A 119 -14.18 -1.52 10.51
CA LEU A 119 -12.96 -0.86 10.06
C LEU A 119 -12.56 0.17 11.11
N MET A 120 -11.42 -0.07 11.75
CA MET A 120 -10.87 0.76 12.81
C MET A 120 -9.48 1.20 12.42
N VAL A 121 -9.29 2.51 12.30
CA VAL A 121 -8.02 3.11 11.90
C VAL A 121 -7.54 4.05 12.99
N LEU A 122 -6.35 3.78 13.49
CA LEU A 122 -5.63 4.57 14.47
C LEU A 122 -4.67 5.51 13.76
N THR A 123 -4.50 6.73 14.29
CA THR A 123 -3.59 7.74 13.74
C THR A 123 -3.08 8.68 14.84
N ASN A 124 -1.89 9.24 14.66
CA ASN A 124 -1.37 10.35 15.46
C ASN A 124 -1.80 11.73 14.96
N THR A 125 -2.59 11.77 13.89
CA THR A 125 -3.21 12.99 13.37
C THR A 125 -4.70 13.04 13.72
N PHE A 126 -5.51 13.73 12.92
CA PHE A 126 -6.95 13.88 13.17
C PHE A 126 -7.77 12.69 12.70
N ALA A 127 -8.72 12.24 13.52
CA ALA A 127 -9.60 11.11 13.24
C ALA A 127 -10.39 11.25 11.92
N HIS A 128 -10.76 12.46 11.52
CA HIS A 128 -11.55 12.68 10.30
C HIS A 128 -10.80 12.30 9.00
N LYS A 129 -9.46 12.33 9.02
CA LYS A 129 -8.60 11.93 7.88
C LYS A 129 -8.43 10.42 7.78
N ALA A 130 -8.58 9.69 8.89
CA ALA A 130 -8.10 8.31 9.02
C ALA A 130 -8.68 7.35 7.99
N LEU A 131 -10.00 7.32 7.79
CA LEU A 131 -10.63 6.41 6.83
C LEU A 131 -10.28 6.74 5.37
N ALA A 132 -10.17 8.03 5.03
CA ALA A 132 -9.81 8.45 3.69
C ALA A 132 -8.37 8.06 3.35
N MET A 133 -7.43 8.28 4.28
CA MET A 133 -6.03 7.93 4.11
C MET A 133 -5.84 6.40 4.07
N TYR A 134 -6.53 5.67 4.93
CA TYR A 134 -6.43 4.21 4.95
C TYR A 134 -6.90 3.54 3.65
N ARG A 135 -7.79 4.15 2.87
CA ARG A 135 -8.22 3.62 1.55
C ARG A 135 -7.06 3.42 0.59
N TYR A 136 -6.00 4.23 0.70
CA TYR A 136 -4.80 4.06 -0.14
C TYR A 136 -4.10 2.71 0.08
N ARG A 137 -4.36 2.02 1.20
CA ARG A 137 -3.85 0.66 1.45
C ARG A 137 -4.26 -0.32 0.35
N TRP A 138 -5.46 -0.16 -0.21
CA TRP A 138 -5.97 -1.05 -1.26
C TRP A 138 -5.04 -1.19 -2.47
N SER A 139 -4.22 -0.20 -2.77
CA SER A 139 -3.29 -0.27 -3.88
C SER A 139 -2.21 -1.35 -3.72
N ILE A 140 -1.95 -1.81 -2.49
CA ILE A 140 -1.07 -2.93 -2.17
C ILE A 140 -1.70 -4.24 -2.64
N GLU A 141 -2.98 -4.44 -2.34
CA GLU A 141 -3.71 -5.64 -2.77
C GLU A 141 -3.78 -5.71 -4.30
N VAL A 142 -4.01 -4.58 -4.95
CA VAL A 142 -3.97 -4.49 -6.43
C VAL A 142 -2.59 -4.85 -6.98
N PHE A 143 -1.52 -4.39 -6.33
CA PHE A 143 -0.15 -4.76 -6.71
C PHE A 143 0.06 -6.28 -6.59
N PHE A 144 -0.24 -6.88 -5.44
CA PHE A 144 -0.07 -8.32 -5.27
C PHE A 144 -0.92 -9.16 -6.20
N GLN A 145 -2.17 -8.77 -6.44
CA GLN A 145 -3.01 -9.44 -7.45
C GLN A 145 -2.40 -9.37 -8.86
N SER A 146 -1.72 -8.28 -9.18
CA SER A 146 -1.10 -8.08 -10.49
C SER A 146 0.17 -8.92 -10.66
N ILE A 147 0.97 -9.09 -9.61
CA ILE A 147 2.19 -9.91 -9.68
C ILE A 147 1.92 -11.41 -9.53
N LYS A 148 0.81 -11.79 -8.89
CA LYS A 148 0.30 -13.15 -8.81
C LYS A 148 -0.50 -13.54 -10.06
N GLY A 149 -1.56 -14.29 -9.93
CA GLY A 149 -2.32 -14.89 -11.02
C GLY A 149 -2.96 -13.97 -12.06
N ARG A 150 -3.02 -12.64 -11.82
CA ARG A 150 -3.63 -11.70 -12.78
C ARG A 150 -2.66 -11.00 -13.71
N GLY A 151 -1.38 -11.27 -13.61
CA GLY A 151 -0.37 -10.58 -14.42
C GLY A 151 0.86 -11.40 -14.72
N PHE A 152 1.79 -11.46 -13.78
CA PHE A 152 3.11 -12.07 -13.98
C PHE A 152 3.22 -13.49 -13.48
N ASN A 153 2.21 -14.04 -12.81
CA ASN A 153 2.18 -15.42 -12.28
C ASN A 153 3.42 -15.79 -11.47
N LEU A 154 3.88 -14.88 -10.61
CA LEU A 154 5.12 -15.08 -9.84
C LEU A 154 5.14 -16.39 -9.04
N GLU A 155 3.98 -16.84 -8.57
CA GLU A 155 3.84 -18.09 -7.79
C GLU A 155 4.12 -19.35 -8.63
N GLU A 156 3.95 -19.30 -9.95
CA GLU A 156 4.24 -20.40 -10.86
C GLU A 156 5.74 -20.55 -11.18
N SER A 157 6.58 -19.65 -10.68
CA SER A 157 8.04 -19.73 -10.89
C SER A 157 8.69 -20.91 -10.20
N HIS A 158 8.04 -21.47 -9.15
CA HIS A 158 8.52 -22.58 -8.32
C HIS A 158 9.95 -22.40 -7.75
N LEU A 159 10.45 -21.16 -7.71
CA LEU A 159 11.76 -20.84 -7.17
C LEU A 159 11.78 -21.02 -5.65
N ARG A 160 12.74 -21.80 -5.14
CA ARG A 160 12.92 -22.05 -3.70
C ARG A 160 14.07 -21.24 -3.09
N ASN A 161 15.05 -20.84 -3.90
CA ASN A 161 16.20 -20.07 -3.43
C ASN A 161 15.77 -18.61 -3.23
N ILE A 162 15.95 -18.10 -2.00
CA ILE A 162 15.49 -16.77 -1.59
C ILE A 162 16.13 -15.64 -2.42
N ASP A 163 17.42 -15.76 -2.78
CA ASP A 163 18.10 -14.74 -3.57
C ASP A 163 17.56 -14.70 -5.01
N LYS A 164 17.26 -15.86 -5.60
CA LYS A 164 16.61 -15.95 -6.92
C LYS A 164 15.21 -15.36 -6.87
N VAL A 165 14.44 -15.65 -5.82
CA VAL A 165 13.10 -15.07 -5.62
C VAL A 165 13.19 -13.55 -5.46
N LYS A 166 14.14 -13.05 -4.67
CA LYS A 166 14.40 -11.63 -4.46
C LYS A 166 14.72 -10.91 -5.77
N ASN A 167 15.61 -11.47 -6.58
CA ASN A 167 15.97 -10.91 -7.88
C ASN A 167 14.78 -10.91 -8.83
N LEU A 168 14.05 -12.03 -8.95
CA LEU A 168 12.84 -12.10 -9.77
C LEU A 168 11.80 -11.08 -9.31
N PHE A 169 11.58 -10.95 -8.02
CA PHE A 169 10.63 -9.97 -7.46
C PHE A 169 11.03 -8.53 -7.80
N ALA A 170 12.33 -8.20 -7.78
CA ALA A 170 12.83 -6.89 -8.19
C ALA A 170 12.49 -6.60 -9.67
N PHE A 171 12.74 -7.55 -10.57
CA PHE A 171 12.36 -7.42 -11.98
C PHE A 171 10.85 -7.28 -12.17
N VAL A 172 10.06 -8.04 -11.44
CA VAL A 172 8.59 -7.95 -11.47
C VAL A 172 8.11 -6.59 -10.97
N CYS A 173 8.74 -6.01 -9.95
CA CYS A 173 8.43 -4.64 -9.49
C CYS A 173 8.69 -3.60 -10.57
N ILE A 174 9.80 -3.70 -11.30
CA ILE A 174 10.13 -2.81 -12.42
C ILE A 174 9.11 -2.99 -13.55
N ALA A 175 8.83 -4.24 -13.94
CA ALA A 175 7.85 -4.55 -14.98
C ALA A 175 6.43 -4.06 -14.61
N PHE A 176 6.03 -4.19 -13.33
CA PHE A 176 4.77 -3.65 -12.84
C PHE A 176 4.71 -2.12 -12.97
N ALA A 177 5.79 -1.43 -12.59
CA ALA A 177 5.86 0.03 -12.70
C ALA A 177 5.77 0.49 -14.16
N LEU A 178 6.44 -0.22 -15.08
CA LEU A 178 6.38 0.03 -16.51
C LEU A 178 4.95 -0.16 -17.04
N CYS A 179 4.32 -1.29 -16.75
CA CYS A 179 2.94 -1.57 -17.19
C CYS A 179 1.95 -0.53 -16.63
N LEU A 180 2.07 -0.18 -15.34
CA LEU A 180 1.20 0.81 -14.73
C LEU A 180 1.34 2.18 -15.39
N SER A 181 2.58 2.64 -15.60
CA SER A 181 2.89 3.91 -16.23
C SER A 181 2.37 3.97 -17.68
N THR A 182 2.60 2.92 -18.48
CA THR A 182 2.10 2.77 -19.85
C THR A 182 0.58 2.88 -19.90
N GLY A 183 -0.12 2.16 -19.04
CA GLY A 183 -1.58 2.21 -19.02
C GLY A 183 -2.16 3.55 -18.56
N MET A 184 -1.49 4.23 -17.63
CA MET A 184 -1.88 5.59 -17.20
C MET A 184 -1.67 6.60 -18.33
N GLU A 185 -0.54 6.53 -19.02
CA GLU A 185 -0.22 7.42 -20.13
C GLU A 185 -1.16 7.20 -21.32
N TYR A 186 -1.43 5.94 -21.68
CA TYR A 186 -2.43 5.59 -22.69
C TYR A 186 -3.79 6.21 -22.35
N HIS A 187 -4.25 6.05 -21.11
CA HIS A 187 -5.53 6.60 -20.67
C HIS A 187 -5.58 8.14 -20.78
N LYS A 188 -4.45 8.79 -20.50
CA LYS A 188 -4.35 10.26 -20.50
C LYS A 188 -4.21 10.84 -21.90
N LYS A 189 -3.41 10.21 -22.78
CA LYS A 189 -2.96 10.81 -24.04
C LYS A 189 -3.57 10.17 -25.29
N VAL A 190 -3.98 8.90 -25.22
CA VAL A 190 -4.48 8.18 -26.41
C VAL A 190 -5.98 7.99 -26.33
N GLN A 191 -6.46 7.21 -25.37
CA GLN A 191 -7.87 6.92 -25.23
C GLN A 191 -8.22 6.64 -23.77
N LYS A 192 -9.29 7.25 -23.27
CA LYS A 192 -9.82 6.95 -21.94
C LYS A 192 -10.30 5.51 -21.87
N ILE A 193 -9.85 4.77 -20.84
CA ILE A 193 -10.36 3.42 -20.57
C ILE A 193 -11.84 3.54 -20.19
N PRO A 194 -12.76 2.83 -20.87
CA PRO A 194 -14.19 2.92 -20.61
C PRO A 194 -14.52 2.56 -19.14
N VAL A 195 -15.54 3.22 -18.63
CA VAL A 195 -16.13 2.91 -17.31
C VAL A 195 -17.35 2.02 -17.54
N LYS A 196 -17.44 0.92 -16.80
CA LYS A 196 -18.59 0.00 -16.84
C LYS A 196 -19.77 0.53 -16.00
N ASN A 197 -20.95 -0.06 -16.16
CA ASN A 197 -22.18 0.36 -15.44
C ASN A 197 -22.05 0.41 -13.92
N HIS A 198 -21.12 -0.36 -13.34
CA HIS A 198 -20.79 -0.38 -11.90
C HIS A 198 -19.70 0.62 -11.51
N THR A 199 -19.48 1.68 -12.30
CA THR A 199 -18.57 2.81 -12.06
C THR A 199 -17.06 2.49 -12.08
N TYR A 200 -16.65 1.23 -12.24
CA TYR A 200 -15.24 0.87 -12.37
C TYR A 200 -14.79 0.84 -13.82
N LYS A 201 -13.49 1.14 -14.04
CA LYS A 201 -12.86 1.02 -15.36
C LYS A 201 -12.95 -0.42 -15.88
N ALA A 202 -13.16 -0.58 -17.18
CA ALA A 202 -13.24 -1.89 -17.84
C ALA A 202 -11.95 -2.71 -17.68
N LYS A 203 -10.79 -2.03 -17.67
CA LYS A 203 -9.47 -2.59 -17.36
C LYS A 203 -8.73 -1.66 -16.38
N SER A 204 -7.94 -2.23 -15.46
CA SER A 204 -7.02 -1.43 -14.66
C SER A 204 -5.93 -0.81 -15.54
N PHE A 205 -5.29 0.25 -15.06
CA PHE A 205 -4.14 0.84 -15.75
C PHE A 205 -3.03 -0.18 -15.96
N PHE A 206 -2.72 -0.99 -14.94
CA PHE A 206 -1.75 -2.08 -15.05
C PHE A 206 -2.12 -3.04 -16.18
N ARG A 207 -3.35 -3.55 -16.21
CA ARG A 207 -3.78 -4.52 -17.23
C ARG A 207 -3.73 -3.93 -18.63
N LYS A 208 -4.17 -2.68 -18.81
CA LYS A 208 -4.11 -2.03 -20.11
C LYS A 208 -2.66 -1.85 -20.58
N GLY A 209 -1.77 -1.43 -19.67
CA GLY A 209 -0.35 -1.29 -20.01
C GLY A 209 0.34 -2.62 -20.30
N LEU A 210 0.01 -3.67 -19.54
CA LEU A 210 0.52 -5.02 -19.79
C LEU A 210 0.11 -5.53 -21.18
N ASP A 211 -1.16 -5.33 -21.55
CA ASP A 211 -1.66 -5.71 -22.88
C ASP A 211 -0.87 -4.96 -23.99
N ILE A 212 -0.69 -3.64 -23.86
CA ILE A 212 0.08 -2.82 -24.81
C ILE A 212 1.53 -3.32 -24.93
N ILE A 213 2.22 -3.53 -23.82
CA ILE A 213 3.62 -4.00 -23.84
C ILE A 213 3.72 -5.38 -24.46
N ARG A 214 2.79 -6.29 -24.16
CA ARG A 214 2.74 -7.61 -24.78
C ARG A 214 2.53 -7.54 -26.28
N ASP A 215 1.66 -6.66 -26.75
CA ASP A 215 1.41 -6.48 -28.17
C ASP A 215 2.66 -5.94 -28.87
N ILE A 216 3.34 -4.93 -28.29
CA ILE A 216 4.62 -4.41 -28.81
C ILE A 216 5.68 -5.51 -28.91
N LEU A 217 5.86 -6.32 -27.85
CA LEU A 217 6.86 -7.40 -27.83
C LEU A 217 6.55 -8.57 -28.77
N ARG A 218 5.27 -8.76 -29.15
CA ARG A 218 4.86 -9.78 -30.12
C ARG A 218 4.99 -9.32 -31.56
N THR A 219 4.96 -8.01 -31.78
CA THR A 219 5.09 -7.41 -33.09
C THR A 219 6.57 -7.24 -33.38
N ASP A 220 7.14 -8.12 -34.21
CA ASP A 220 8.55 -8.07 -34.61
C ASP A 220 8.81 -6.91 -35.57
N ASN A 221 8.69 -5.69 -35.07
CA ASN A 221 8.84 -4.44 -35.82
C ASN A 221 9.78 -3.51 -35.06
N GLN A 222 10.82 -3.03 -35.74
CA GLN A 222 11.80 -2.07 -35.18
C GLN A 222 11.14 -0.82 -34.61
N GLN A 223 10.05 -0.33 -35.22
CA GLN A 223 9.29 0.82 -34.73
C GLN A 223 8.69 0.55 -33.34
N SER A 224 8.15 -0.64 -33.10
CA SER A 224 7.58 -1.03 -31.81
C SER A 224 8.64 -1.15 -30.71
N LEU A 225 9.84 -1.63 -31.04
CA LEU A 225 10.96 -1.69 -30.12
C LEU A 225 11.48 -0.28 -29.79
N TYR A 226 11.56 0.61 -30.75
CA TYR A 226 11.91 2.01 -30.54
C TYR A 226 10.89 2.73 -29.62
N GLU A 227 9.61 2.48 -29.80
CA GLU A 227 8.58 2.99 -28.91
C GLU A 227 8.75 2.47 -27.49
N LEU A 228 9.01 1.18 -27.30
CA LEU A 228 9.26 0.59 -25.98
C LEU A 228 10.49 1.23 -25.30
N ASP A 229 11.58 1.42 -26.03
CA ASP A 229 12.79 2.08 -25.51
C ASP A 229 12.49 3.50 -25.05
N ASN A 230 11.79 4.28 -25.86
CA ASN A 230 11.33 5.62 -25.47
C ASN A 230 10.44 5.61 -24.19
N TRP A 231 9.60 4.59 -24.01
CA TRP A 231 8.76 4.47 -22.83
C TRP A 231 9.58 4.11 -21.59
N VAL A 232 10.59 3.25 -21.72
CA VAL A 232 11.53 2.90 -20.64
C VAL A 232 12.31 4.13 -20.21
N TRP A 233 12.86 4.92 -21.15
CA TRP A 233 13.58 6.15 -20.84
C TRP A 233 12.68 7.21 -20.20
N LYS A 234 11.43 7.33 -20.63
CA LYS A 234 10.44 8.19 -19.96
C LYS A 234 10.17 7.74 -18.52
N LEU A 235 10.06 6.43 -18.28
CA LEU A 235 9.88 5.89 -16.92
C LEU A 235 11.07 6.21 -16.03
N ILE A 236 12.30 5.99 -16.52
CA ILE A 236 13.53 6.32 -15.79
C ILE A 236 13.58 7.83 -15.45
N ARG A 237 13.22 8.68 -16.41
CA ARG A 237 13.12 10.12 -16.19
C ARG A 237 12.05 10.49 -15.16
N LEU A 238 10.86 9.88 -15.25
CA LEU A 238 9.78 10.08 -14.27
C LEU A 238 10.18 9.64 -12.87
N VAL A 239 10.86 8.52 -12.72
CA VAL A 239 11.39 8.06 -11.43
C VAL A 239 12.41 9.05 -10.88
N ARG A 240 13.37 9.52 -11.67
CA ARG A 240 14.35 10.54 -11.25
C ARG A 240 13.71 11.87 -10.83
N VAL A 241 12.76 12.36 -11.61
CA VAL A 241 12.06 13.63 -11.32
C VAL A 241 11.13 13.49 -10.11
N ASN A 242 10.44 12.36 -9.99
CA ASN A 242 9.49 12.12 -8.91
C ASN A 242 10.18 11.84 -7.57
N LEU A 243 11.32 11.15 -7.56
CA LEU A 243 12.14 11.01 -6.35
C LEU A 243 12.61 12.38 -5.81
N ALA A 244 12.69 13.40 -6.65
CA ALA A 244 13.12 14.75 -6.27
C ALA A 244 11.98 15.68 -5.83
N ARG A 245 10.71 15.41 -6.15
CA ARG A 245 9.62 16.41 -6.06
C ARG A 245 8.37 15.99 -5.29
N TYR A 246 8.16 14.71 -4.95
CA TYR A 246 6.89 14.25 -4.36
C TYR A 246 7.03 13.72 -2.96
N GLN A 247 6.02 13.99 -2.13
CA GLN A 247 5.80 13.33 -0.85
C GLN A 247 5.32 11.89 -1.08
N TYR A 248 5.77 10.97 -0.26
CA TYR A 248 5.48 9.54 -0.38
C TYR A 248 4.58 9.06 0.73
N PHE A 249 3.51 8.37 0.34
CA PHE A 249 2.74 7.53 1.27
C PHE A 249 3.42 6.15 1.33
N ILE A 250 4.07 5.85 2.43
CA ILE A 250 4.65 4.53 2.62
C ILE A 250 3.57 3.58 3.11
N LYS A 251 3.36 2.52 2.34
CA LYS A 251 2.47 1.42 2.67
C LYS A 251 3.32 0.22 3.01
N ILE A 252 3.16 -0.26 4.24
CA ILE A 252 3.91 -1.38 4.75
C ILE A 252 3.05 -2.63 4.70
N ILE A 253 3.69 -3.73 4.28
CA ILE A 253 3.09 -5.06 4.22
C ILE A 253 3.94 -5.95 5.12
N GLY A 254 3.29 -6.73 5.97
CA GLY A 254 3.89 -7.82 6.71
C GLY A 254 3.83 -9.11 5.92
#